data_4caa9422114e5e0723f5f0d47fd9479d
#
_entry.id   4caa9422114e5e0723f5f0d47fd9479d
#
_cell.length_a   1.000
_cell.length_b   1.000
_cell.length_c   1.000
_cell.angle_alpha   90.00
_cell.angle_beta   90.00
_cell.angle_gamma   90.00
#
_symmetry.space_group_name_H-M   'P 1'
#
loop_
_entity.id
_entity.type
_entity.pdbx_description
1 polymer ?
#
loop_
_entity_poly.entity_id
_entity_poly.type
_entity_poly.pdbx_seq_one_letter_code
_entity_poly.pdbx_strand_id
1 'polypeptide(L)'
;MKIKAAIAALFVLLVLASLWGMLRDQRLDGAFSTIDKLASEAQVRAAMGAPNVIERPCRAYDSQLTTNCEHVFVYRSSFAPLRHRYWLVFFDENNQATATSRQVEP
;
A
#
# COMPACT_ATOMS: atom_id res chain seq x y z
N MET A 1 -33.84 4.76 -24.30
CA MET A 1 -34.11 4.69 -22.86
C MET A 1 -33.20 3.71 -22.13
N LYS A 2 -33.04 2.47 -22.65
CA LYS A 2 -32.16 1.48 -22.02
C LYS A 2 -30.69 1.91 -21.97
N ILE A 3 -30.22 2.65 -22.99
CA ILE A 3 -28.85 3.14 -23.05
C ILE A 3 -28.58 4.18 -21.96
N LYS A 4 -29.53 5.11 -21.73
CA LYS A 4 -29.39 6.13 -20.71
C LYS A 4 -29.35 5.50 -19.32
N ALA A 5 -30.18 4.50 -19.06
CA ALA A 5 -30.19 3.78 -17.78
C ALA A 5 -28.86 3.02 -17.59
N ALA A 6 -28.34 2.39 -18.64
CA ALA A 6 -27.07 1.68 -18.60
C ALA A 6 -25.90 2.63 -18.34
N ILE A 7 -25.90 3.81 -18.97
CA ILE A 7 -24.87 4.83 -18.76
C ILE A 7 -24.93 5.36 -17.33
N ALA A 8 -26.13 5.63 -16.80
CA ALA A 8 -26.32 6.09 -15.45
C ALA A 8 -25.85 5.06 -14.43
N ALA A 9 -26.17 3.77 -14.65
CA ALA A 9 -25.73 2.68 -13.78
C ALA A 9 -24.20 2.55 -13.80
N LEU A 10 -23.59 2.63 -14.97
CA LEU A 10 -22.14 2.59 -15.11
C LEU A 10 -21.48 3.75 -14.35
N PHE A 11 -22.02 4.95 -14.51
CA PHE A 11 -21.50 6.12 -13.82
C PHE A 11 -21.58 5.96 -12.30
N VAL A 12 -22.68 5.46 -11.77
CA VAL A 12 -22.85 5.19 -10.34
C VAL A 12 -21.82 4.18 -9.87
N LEU A 13 -21.61 3.10 -10.62
CA LEU A 13 -20.61 2.08 -10.26
C LEU A 13 -19.20 2.67 -10.23
N LEU A 14 -18.86 3.52 -11.20
CA LEU A 14 -17.56 4.18 -11.24
C LEU A 14 -17.36 5.10 -10.03
N VAL A 15 -18.38 5.87 -9.67
CA VAL A 15 -18.32 6.74 -8.49
C VAL A 15 -18.14 5.92 -7.23
N LEU A 16 -18.90 4.83 -7.05
CA LEU A 16 -18.79 3.98 -5.87
C LEU A 16 -17.42 3.30 -5.79
N ALA A 17 -16.90 2.83 -6.92
CA ALA A 17 -15.58 2.23 -6.97
C ALA A 17 -14.49 3.23 -6.61
N SER A 18 -14.61 4.48 -7.09
CA SER A 18 -13.68 5.56 -6.78
C SER A 18 -13.71 5.90 -5.29
N LEU A 19 -14.90 6.00 -4.71
CA LEU A 19 -15.05 6.26 -3.27
C LEU A 19 -14.45 5.13 -2.44
N TRP A 20 -14.69 3.89 -2.83
CA TRP A 20 -14.11 2.73 -2.16
C TRP A 20 -12.58 2.79 -2.19
N GLY A 21 -11.99 3.09 -3.35
CA GLY A 21 -10.56 3.22 -3.50
C GLY A 21 -9.98 4.34 -2.65
N MET A 22 -10.65 5.50 -2.60
CA MET A 22 -10.23 6.61 -1.76
C MET A 22 -10.26 6.25 -0.28
N LEU A 23 -11.32 5.59 0.17
CA LEU A 23 -11.44 5.16 1.58
C LEU A 23 -10.36 4.14 1.93
N ARG A 24 -10.09 3.20 1.02
CA ARG A 24 -9.03 2.23 1.22
C ARG A 24 -7.67 2.92 1.35
N ASP A 25 -7.36 3.87 0.46
CA ASP A 25 -6.09 4.59 0.49
C ASP A 25 -5.95 5.41 1.77
N GLN A 26 -7.02 6.08 2.22
CA GLN A 26 -7.01 6.82 3.47
C GLN A 26 -6.78 5.91 4.67
N ARG A 27 -7.41 4.74 4.65
CA ARG A 27 -7.22 3.74 5.71
C ARG A 27 -5.79 3.22 5.74
N LEU A 28 -5.22 2.92 4.57
CA LEU A 28 -3.83 2.48 4.46
C LEU A 28 -2.87 3.56 4.95
N ASP A 29 -3.08 4.80 4.54
CA ASP A 29 -2.22 5.90 4.94
C ASP A 29 -2.29 6.17 6.44
N GLY A 30 -3.49 6.12 7.01
CA GLY A 30 -3.68 6.25 8.46
C GLY A 30 -3.01 5.12 9.23
N ALA A 31 -3.20 3.87 8.78
CA ALA A 31 -2.57 2.71 9.40
C ALA A 31 -1.04 2.77 9.25
N PHE A 32 -0.56 3.20 8.09
CA PHE A 32 0.87 3.33 7.82
C PHE A 32 1.55 4.27 8.82
N SER A 33 0.91 5.39 9.13
CA SER A 33 1.47 6.34 10.09
C SER A 33 1.49 5.82 11.54
N THR A 34 0.81 4.71 11.83
CA THR A 34 0.83 4.09 13.16
C THR A 34 1.87 2.96 13.28
N ILE A 35 2.55 2.61 12.18
CA ILE A 35 3.54 1.54 12.22
C ILE A 35 4.77 1.99 12.98
N ASP A 36 5.05 1.30 14.08
CA ASP A 36 6.20 1.59 14.93
C ASP A 36 7.43 0.85 14.43
N LYS A 37 8.59 1.43 14.74
CA LYS A 37 9.86 0.74 14.56
C LYS A 37 9.84 -0.52 15.41
N LEU A 38 10.34 -1.63 14.87
CA LEU A 38 10.34 -2.96 15.47
C LEU A 38 8.96 -3.65 15.50
N ALA A 39 7.95 -3.10 14.82
CA ALA A 39 6.68 -3.80 14.66
C ALA A 39 6.91 -5.13 13.92
N SER A 40 6.22 -6.18 14.34
CA SER A 40 6.32 -7.48 13.67
C SER A 40 5.51 -7.50 12.37
N GLU A 41 5.80 -8.47 11.49
CA GLU A 41 4.98 -8.66 10.28
C GLU A 41 3.50 -8.83 10.62
N ALA A 42 3.20 -9.59 11.68
CA ALA A 42 1.83 -9.81 12.10
C ALA A 42 1.15 -8.51 12.51
N GLN A 43 1.86 -7.63 13.20
CA GLN A 43 1.33 -6.32 13.60
C GLN A 43 1.07 -5.43 12.38
N VAL A 44 1.98 -5.44 11.41
CA VAL A 44 1.83 -4.67 10.18
C VAL A 44 0.64 -5.22 9.37
N ARG A 45 0.50 -6.53 9.24
CA ARG A 45 -0.63 -7.14 8.54
C ARG A 45 -1.96 -6.86 9.24
N ALA A 46 -1.95 -6.83 10.58
CA ALA A 46 -3.16 -6.50 11.34
C ALA A 46 -3.58 -5.05 11.10
N ALA A 47 -2.62 -4.12 10.98
CA ALA A 47 -2.90 -2.71 10.77
C ALA A 47 -3.22 -2.38 9.31
N MET A 48 -2.46 -2.91 8.36
CA MET A 48 -2.53 -2.52 6.94
C MET A 48 -3.14 -3.59 6.04
N GLY A 49 -3.30 -4.81 6.53
CA GLY A 49 -3.74 -5.94 5.71
C GLY A 49 -2.57 -6.60 5.00
N ALA A 50 -2.89 -7.53 4.08
CA ALA A 50 -1.87 -8.22 3.30
C ALA A 50 -1.23 -7.27 2.29
N PRO A 51 0.11 -7.30 2.13
CA PRO A 51 0.76 -6.47 1.12
C PRO A 51 0.43 -6.95 -0.30
N ASN A 52 0.50 -6.03 -1.26
CA ASN A 52 0.32 -6.38 -2.66
C ASN A 52 1.48 -7.25 -3.16
N VAL A 53 2.70 -6.94 -2.72
CA VAL A 53 3.91 -7.66 -3.11
C VAL A 53 4.87 -7.69 -1.92
N ILE A 54 5.64 -8.78 -1.81
CA ILE A 54 6.77 -8.86 -0.88
C ILE A 54 8.02 -8.98 -1.74
N GLU A 55 8.90 -7.99 -1.64
CA GLU A 55 10.13 -7.95 -2.43
C GLU A 55 11.33 -8.39 -1.61
N ARG A 56 12.16 -9.23 -2.21
CA ARG A 56 13.43 -9.70 -1.65
C ARG A 56 14.49 -9.70 -2.75
N PRO A 57 15.61 -9.04 -2.57
CA PRO A 57 16.00 -8.16 -1.46
C PRO A 57 15.37 -6.77 -1.55
N CYS A 58 15.58 -5.94 -0.52
CA CYS A 58 14.98 -4.61 -0.42
C CYS A 58 15.53 -3.57 -1.39
N ARG A 59 16.70 -3.77 -1.94
CA ARG A 59 17.46 -2.74 -2.70
C ARG A 59 16.78 -2.25 -3.98
N ALA A 60 15.65 -2.86 -4.36
CA ALA A 60 14.87 -2.38 -5.49
C ALA A 60 14.22 -1.02 -5.24
N TYR A 61 14.10 -0.61 -3.97
CA TYR A 61 13.37 0.60 -3.61
C TYR A 61 14.24 1.73 -3.09
N ASP A 62 15.09 1.47 -2.09
CA ASP A 62 15.94 2.52 -1.55
C ASP A 62 17.16 1.90 -0.87
N SER A 63 18.35 2.15 -1.44
CA SER A 63 19.58 1.60 -0.91
C SER A 63 19.95 2.17 0.46
N GLN A 64 19.53 3.39 0.79
CA GLN A 64 19.84 4.01 2.09
C GLN A 64 19.02 3.40 3.21
N LEU A 65 17.80 2.95 2.90
CA LEU A 65 16.90 2.34 3.87
C LEU A 65 17.09 0.83 3.96
N THR A 66 17.93 0.24 3.13
CA THR A 66 18.09 -1.22 3.03
C THR A 66 19.19 -1.79 3.91
N THR A 67 19.84 -0.99 4.73
CA THR A 67 20.83 -1.49 5.69
C THR A 67 20.13 -2.44 6.67
N ASN A 68 20.57 -3.69 6.71
CA ASN A 68 19.95 -4.76 7.50
C ASN A 68 18.53 -5.15 7.06
N CYS A 69 18.11 -4.73 5.87
CA CYS A 69 16.79 -5.10 5.37
C CYS A 69 16.83 -6.44 4.66
N GLU A 70 15.95 -7.36 5.06
CA GLU A 70 15.83 -8.67 4.44
C GLU A 70 14.74 -8.68 3.37
N HIS A 71 13.60 -8.04 3.66
CA HIS A 71 12.50 -7.95 2.71
C HIS A 71 11.66 -6.69 2.97
N VAL A 72 10.80 -6.35 2.01
CA VAL A 72 9.93 -5.19 2.10
C VAL A 72 8.50 -5.57 1.72
N PHE A 73 7.53 -5.10 2.51
CA PHE A 73 6.12 -5.18 2.17
C PHE A 73 5.77 -3.96 1.32
N VAL A 74 5.20 -4.21 0.15
CA VAL A 74 4.81 -3.16 -0.79
C VAL A 74 3.29 -3.09 -0.84
N TYR A 75 2.74 -1.94 -0.46
CA TYR A 75 1.32 -1.64 -0.57
C TYR A 75 1.12 -0.60 -1.66
N ARG A 76 0.30 -0.91 -2.64
CA ARG A 76 0.01 -0.01 -3.76
C ARG A 76 -1.28 0.74 -3.51
N SER A 77 -1.33 1.99 -3.98
CA SER A 77 -2.56 2.76 -4.02
C SER A 77 -3.61 2.04 -4.88
N SER A 78 -4.89 2.21 -4.54
CA SER A 78 -5.99 1.72 -5.36
C SER A 78 -6.00 2.37 -6.74
N PHE A 79 -5.33 3.52 -6.89
CA PHE A 79 -5.22 4.25 -8.15
C PHE A 79 -3.83 4.12 -8.76
N ALA A 80 -3.12 3.01 -8.48
CA ALA A 80 -1.74 2.80 -8.92
C ALA A 80 -1.52 2.99 -10.44
N PRO A 81 -2.45 2.58 -11.33
CA PRO A 81 -2.27 2.83 -12.76
C PRO A 81 -2.29 4.31 -13.14
N LEU A 82 -2.96 5.16 -12.33
CA LEU A 82 -3.08 6.60 -12.57
C LEU A 82 -2.12 7.40 -11.69
N ARG A 83 -1.87 6.91 -10.47
CA ARG A 83 -0.96 7.52 -9.50
C ARG A 83 -0.07 6.42 -8.94
N HIS A 84 1.21 6.51 -9.21
CA HIS A 84 2.20 5.57 -8.68
C HIS A 84 2.53 5.93 -7.23
N ARG A 85 1.65 5.55 -6.33
CA ARG A 85 1.83 5.79 -4.90
C ARG A 85 2.00 4.45 -4.19
N TYR A 86 3.04 4.36 -3.37
CA TYR A 86 3.41 3.14 -2.67
C TYR A 86 3.68 3.44 -1.21
N TRP A 87 3.26 2.51 -0.34
CA TRP A 87 3.65 2.49 1.06
C TRP A 87 4.55 1.30 1.26
N LEU A 88 5.74 1.52 1.79
CA LEU A 88 6.77 0.50 1.95
C LEU A 88 7.08 0.31 3.43
N VAL A 89 7.12 -0.94 3.88
CA VAL A 89 7.56 -1.31 5.22
C VAL A 89 8.71 -2.28 5.07
N PHE A 90 9.89 -1.90 5.55
CA PHE A 90 11.12 -2.67 5.44
C PHE A 90 11.32 -3.51 6.69
N PHE A 91 11.63 -4.78 6.51
CA PHE A 91 11.81 -5.74 7.60
C PHE A 91 13.23 -6.29 7.63
N ASP A 92 13.74 -6.59 8.83
CA ASP A 92 15.02 -7.24 9.03
C ASP A 92 14.88 -8.77 9.03
N GLU A 93 15.98 -9.47 9.34
CA GLU A 93 16.00 -10.93 9.40
C GLU A 93 15.09 -11.51 10.48
N ASN A 94 14.76 -10.72 11.50
CA ASN A 94 13.90 -11.12 12.60
C ASN A 94 12.43 -10.78 12.35
N ASN A 95 12.08 -10.36 11.12
CA ASN A 95 10.72 -9.96 10.74
C ASN A 95 10.19 -8.78 11.54
N GLN A 96 11.08 -7.85 11.88
CA GLN A 96 10.74 -6.62 12.58
C GLN A 96 10.95 -5.43 11.64
N ALA A 97 10.02 -4.47 11.68
CA ALA A 97 10.10 -3.29 10.85
C ALA A 97 11.29 -2.42 11.26
N THR A 98 12.15 -2.10 10.29
CA THR A 98 13.31 -1.24 10.51
C THR A 98 13.10 0.17 10.00
N ALA A 99 12.27 0.33 8.97
CA ALA A 99 11.99 1.62 8.36
C ALA A 99 10.68 1.57 7.59
N THR A 100 10.10 2.73 7.36
CA THR A 100 8.92 2.88 6.51
C THR A 100 9.18 4.02 5.51
N SER A 101 8.54 3.94 4.35
CA SER A 101 8.70 4.97 3.32
C SER A 101 7.43 5.10 2.50
N ARG A 102 7.08 6.34 2.15
CA ARG A 102 6.05 6.62 1.14
C ARG A 102 6.77 7.03 -0.14
N GLN A 103 6.42 6.40 -1.23
CA GLN A 103 7.02 6.72 -2.53
C GLN A 103 5.93 6.94 -3.57
N VAL A 104 6.18 7.87 -4.48
CA VAL A 104 5.28 8.15 -5.62
C VAL A 104 5.66 7.27 -6.79
N GLU A 105 6.93 6.86 -6.89
CA GLU A 105 7.43 5.94 -7.91
C GLU A 105 8.37 4.92 -7.27
N PRO A 106 8.38 3.70 -7.78
CA PRO A 106 9.32 2.69 -7.28
C PRO A 106 10.78 3.02 -7.60
#